data_1721be8dc567d2df2fd98e62c155f37a
#
_entry.id   1721be8dc567d2df2fd98e62c155f37a
#
_cell.length_a   1.000
_cell.length_b   1.000
_cell.length_c   1.000
_cell.angle_alpha   90.00
_cell.angle_beta   90.00
_cell.angle_gamma   90.00
#
_symmetry.space_group_name_H-M   'P 1'
#
loop_
_entity.id
_entity.type
_entity.pdbx_description
1 polymer ?
#
loop_
_entity_poly.entity_id
_entity_poly.type
_entity_poly.pdbx_seq_one_letter_code
_entity_poly.pdbx_strand_id
1 'polypeptide(L)'
;MRSTLVSWETFYTYIDKVVLILSQSPILNLKREKKNEKISIKKPKWEIHAYFLDACNCDWGCPCQFNAKPTHGNCEGVAGYHILNGSYDHNIVKLDGFNMALIASWPGPIHEGHGKASYYIDNRTDEEQFEALSNIITGRSGGGPFALYASTIEEFQEPKRASVKFQARSIRSYIKVGKDIAEAWLEPIRNPVTGKVHRAIIEIPEGFESNRMDQASMKKLVADDGYLSFRYEGTYGSFSQNTWKGP
;
A
#
# COMPACT_ATOMS: atom_id res chain seq x y z
N MET A 1 -21.83 61.72 -37.55
CA MET A 1 -22.01 60.68 -36.53
C MET A 1 -20.86 60.73 -35.53
N ARG A 2 -21.10 61.20 -34.31
CA ARG A 2 -20.06 61.26 -33.26
C ARG A 2 -20.18 59.99 -32.41
N SER A 3 -19.18 59.13 -32.45
CA SER A 3 -19.07 57.97 -31.57
C SER A 3 -18.57 58.43 -30.18
N THR A 4 -19.36 58.29 -29.17
CA THR A 4 -18.99 58.52 -27.77
C THR A 4 -18.18 57.30 -27.29
N LEU A 5 -16.87 57.47 -27.24
CA LEU A 5 -15.99 56.52 -26.56
C LEU A 5 -16.18 56.69 -25.03
N VAL A 6 -16.71 55.66 -24.39
CA VAL A 6 -16.75 55.56 -22.92
C VAL A 6 -15.31 55.33 -22.47
N SER A 7 -14.80 56.21 -21.58
CA SER A 7 -13.41 56.10 -21.10
C SER A 7 -13.24 54.85 -20.21
N TRP A 8 -12.07 54.22 -20.30
CA TRP A 8 -11.71 53.04 -19.49
C TRP A 8 -11.85 53.29 -17.98
N GLU A 9 -11.69 54.52 -17.51
CA GLU A 9 -11.87 54.91 -16.10
C GLU A 9 -13.32 54.74 -15.63
N THR A 10 -14.30 54.99 -16.49
CA THR A 10 -15.73 54.81 -16.16
C THR A 10 -16.11 53.35 -16.05
N PHE A 11 -15.43 52.48 -16.81
CA PHE A 11 -15.68 51.04 -16.78
C PHE A 11 -15.11 50.42 -15.51
N TYR A 12 -13.90 50.80 -15.07
CA TYR A 12 -13.30 50.33 -13.83
C TYR A 12 -14.08 50.72 -12.59
N THR A 13 -14.54 51.95 -12.48
CA THR A 13 -15.35 52.40 -11.33
C THR A 13 -16.71 51.73 -11.23
N TYR A 14 -17.27 51.28 -12.36
CA TYR A 14 -18.51 50.50 -12.37
C TYR A 14 -18.28 49.06 -11.88
N ILE A 15 -17.19 48.39 -12.29
CA ILE A 15 -16.84 47.05 -11.85
C ILE A 15 -16.53 47.03 -10.35
N ASP A 16 -15.78 47.99 -9.82
CA ASP A 16 -15.48 48.05 -8.38
C ASP A 16 -16.74 48.23 -7.53
N LYS A 17 -17.73 49.04 -7.99
CA LYS A 17 -19.01 49.17 -7.30
C LYS A 17 -19.84 47.89 -7.32
N VAL A 18 -19.85 47.13 -8.43
CA VAL A 18 -20.58 45.88 -8.56
C VAL A 18 -19.94 44.82 -7.69
N VAL A 19 -18.60 44.73 -7.65
CA VAL A 19 -17.86 43.81 -6.77
C VAL A 19 -18.10 44.10 -5.30
N LEU A 20 -18.16 45.41 -4.92
CA LEU A 20 -18.44 45.80 -3.54
C LEU A 20 -19.87 45.47 -3.10
N ILE A 21 -20.87 45.64 -3.97
CA ILE A 21 -22.26 45.31 -3.70
C ILE A 21 -22.45 43.79 -3.58
N LEU A 22 -21.77 43.01 -4.42
CA LEU A 22 -21.84 41.55 -4.37
C LEU A 22 -21.12 40.96 -3.15
N SER A 23 -20.06 41.62 -2.64
CA SER A 23 -19.35 41.21 -1.43
C SER A 23 -20.13 41.44 -0.12
N GLN A 24 -21.12 42.30 -0.13
CA GLN A 24 -21.97 42.63 1.04
C GLN A 24 -23.33 41.91 1.03
N SER A 25 -23.59 41.05 0.06
CA SER A 25 -24.84 40.31 -0.04
C SER A 25 -24.94 39.20 1.05
N PRO A 26 -26.04 39.15 1.83
CA PRO A 26 -26.23 38.10 2.86
C PRO A 26 -26.14 36.68 2.33
N ILE A 27 -26.46 36.50 1.06
CA ILE A 27 -26.42 35.18 0.38
C ILE A 27 -24.97 34.69 0.16
N LEU A 28 -24.03 35.61 -0.09
CA LEU A 28 -22.60 35.27 -0.22
C LEU A 28 -21.95 34.95 1.12
N ASN A 29 -22.38 35.62 2.19
CA ASN A 29 -21.91 35.31 3.55
C ASN A 29 -22.41 33.95 4.04
N LEU A 30 -23.66 33.59 3.76
CA LEU A 30 -24.20 32.26 4.05
C LEU A 30 -23.49 31.13 3.29
N LYS A 31 -23.03 31.40 2.06
CA LYS A 31 -22.20 30.42 1.30
C LYS A 31 -20.75 30.36 1.79
N ARG A 32 -20.23 31.46 2.38
CA ARG A 32 -18.87 31.49 2.92
C ARG A 32 -18.77 30.84 4.30
N GLU A 33 -19.79 30.95 5.14
CA GLU A 33 -19.87 30.27 6.43
C GLU A 33 -20.05 28.76 6.26
N LYS A 34 -20.84 28.32 5.26
CA LYS A 34 -20.96 26.89 4.93
C LYS A 34 -19.69 26.23 4.31
N LYS A 35 -18.73 27.04 3.84
CA LYS A 35 -17.49 26.55 3.22
C LYS A 35 -16.38 26.28 4.23
N ASN A 36 -16.57 26.64 5.51
CA ASN A 36 -15.60 26.43 6.58
C ASN A 36 -15.97 25.31 7.57
N GLU A 37 -17.08 24.63 7.39
CA GLU A 37 -17.22 23.32 8.00
C GLU A 37 -16.23 22.38 7.31
N LYS A 38 -15.08 22.15 7.93
CA LYS A 38 -14.24 20.99 7.66
C LYS A 38 -15.13 19.77 7.93
N ILE A 39 -15.75 19.25 6.87
CA ILE A 39 -16.34 17.91 6.91
C ILE A 39 -15.18 17.00 7.26
N SER A 40 -15.07 16.64 8.53
CA SER A 40 -14.18 15.58 8.98
C SER A 40 -14.76 14.30 8.39
N ILE A 41 -14.36 13.98 7.18
CA ILE A 41 -14.68 12.68 6.58
C ILE A 41 -13.93 11.68 7.45
N LYS A 42 -14.65 11.01 8.37
CA LYS A 42 -14.10 9.90 9.11
C LYS A 42 -13.63 8.87 8.10
N LYS A 43 -12.36 8.50 8.18
CA LYS A 43 -11.84 7.40 7.36
C LYS A 43 -12.66 6.14 7.65
N PRO A 44 -13.00 5.35 6.62
CA PRO A 44 -13.77 4.13 6.81
C PRO A 44 -12.99 3.15 7.69
N LYS A 45 -13.71 2.51 8.63
CA LYS A 45 -13.13 1.44 9.44
C LYS A 45 -12.94 0.20 8.59
N TRP A 46 -11.83 -0.47 8.78
CA TRP A 46 -11.55 -1.74 8.12
C TRP A 46 -10.81 -2.69 9.05
N GLU A 47 -10.99 -3.98 8.81
CA GLU A 47 -10.25 -5.05 9.46
C GLU A 47 -10.04 -6.17 8.45
N ILE A 48 -8.82 -6.72 8.39
CA ILE A 48 -8.49 -7.90 7.61
C ILE A 48 -7.71 -8.88 8.46
N HIS A 49 -8.10 -10.15 8.41
CA HIS A 49 -7.36 -11.31 8.91
C HIS A 49 -6.80 -12.05 7.70
N ALA A 50 -5.48 -12.16 7.59
CA ALA A 50 -4.84 -12.62 6.36
C ALA A 50 -3.61 -13.49 6.61
N TYR A 51 -3.34 -14.39 5.66
CA TYR A 51 -2.00 -14.91 5.46
C TYR A 51 -1.15 -13.86 4.77
N PHE A 52 0.09 -13.77 5.21
CA PHE A 52 1.07 -12.83 4.71
C PHE A 52 2.36 -13.55 4.32
N LEU A 53 2.82 -13.32 3.10
CA LEU A 53 4.10 -13.74 2.58
C LEU A 53 4.92 -12.48 2.34
N ASP A 54 6.06 -12.39 3.01
CA ASP A 54 7.01 -11.31 2.82
C ASP A 54 8.31 -11.87 2.23
N ALA A 55 8.87 -11.16 1.23
CA ALA A 55 10.04 -11.58 0.49
C ALA A 55 10.87 -10.38 0.05
N CYS A 56 12.15 -10.40 0.33
CA CYS A 56 13.05 -9.33 -0.09
C CYS A 56 14.46 -9.82 -0.46
N ASN A 57 15.29 -8.90 -0.93
CA ASN A 57 16.67 -9.16 -1.36
C ASN A 57 17.68 -9.37 -0.22
N CYS A 58 17.30 -9.16 1.04
CA CYS A 58 18.21 -9.35 2.18
C CYS A 58 18.60 -10.82 2.42
N ASP A 59 19.60 -11.06 3.26
CA ASP A 59 19.89 -12.37 3.84
C ASP A 59 18.76 -12.82 4.78
N TRP A 60 18.73 -14.09 5.12
CA TRP A 60 17.74 -14.69 6.02
C TRP A 60 17.65 -13.95 7.35
N GLY A 61 16.44 -13.75 7.81
CA GLY A 61 16.13 -13.01 9.04
C GLY A 61 15.86 -11.53 8.80
N CYS A 62 16.17 -10.99 7.62
CA CYS A 62 16.00 -9.59 7.21
C CYS A 62 16.37 -8.58 8.32
N PRO A 63 17.53 -7.93 8.25
CA PRO A 63 18.00 -7.02 9.33
C PRO A 63 17.02 -5.91 9.67
N CYS A 64 16.16 -5.49 8.72
CA CYS A 64 15.15 -4.47 8.95
C CYS A 64 14.13 -4.87 10.03
N GLN A 65 13.89 -6.17 10.24
CA GLN A 65 13.05 -6.68 11.33
C GLN A 65 13.62 -6.31 12.72
N PHE A 66 14.91 -6.03 12.79
CA PHE A 66 15.65 -5.65 13.99
C PHE A 66 16.08 -4.17 13.96
N ASN A 67 15.45 -3.33 13.13
CA ASN A 67 15.78 -1.92 12.92
C ASN A 67 17.22 -1.67 12.43
N ALA A 68 17.85 -2.68 11.82
CA ALA A 68 19.19 -2.58 11.23
C ALA A 68 19.09 -2.27 9.72
N LYS A 69 20.22 -1.90 9.12
CA LYS A 69 20.27 -1.59 7.68
C LYS A 69 20.12 -2.86 6.85
N PRO A 70 19.47 -2.76 5.65
CA PRO A 70 19.36 -3.88 4.73
C PRO A 70 20.74 -4.47 4.38
N THR A 71 20.81 -5.80 4.20
CA THR A 71 22.07 -6.53 3.95
C THR A 71 22.87 -5.94 2.79
N HIS A 72 22.20 -5.53 1.72
CA HIS A 72 22.84 -5.03 0.50
C HIS A 72 22.73 -3.50 0.34
N GLY A 73 22.30 -2.80 1.40
CA GLY A 73 22.17 -1.33 1.41
C GLY A 73 20.89 -0.80 0.79
N ASN A 74 20.13 -1.63 0.07
CA ASN A 74 18.82 -1.31 -0.52
C ASN A 74 17.80 -2.40 -0.16
N CYS A 75 16.51 -2.10 -0.31
CA CYS A 75 15.45 -3.07 -0.12
C CYS A 75 14.62 -3.19 -1.40
N GLU A 76 14.46 -4.42 -1.91
CA GLU A 76 13.59 -4.77 -3.03
C GLU A 76 12.80 -6.01 -2.66
N GLY A 77 11.48 -5.96 -2.82
CA GLY A 77 10.66 -7.07 -2.33
C GLY A 77 9.26 -7.15 -2.90
N VAL A 78 8.63 -8.28 -2.59
CA VAL A 78 7.24 -8.59 -2.88
C VAL A 78 6.55 -9.00 -1.60
N ALA A 79 5.49 -8.29 -1.25
CA ALA A 79 4.60 -8.64 -0.15
C ALA A 79 3.27 -9.16 -0.72
N GLY A 80 2.86 -10.34 -0.27
CA GLY A 80 1.64 -11.01 -0.73
C GLY A 80 0.66 -11.26 0.40
N TYR A 81 -0.62 -11.01 0.15
CA TYR A 81 -1.69 -11.13 1.14
C TYR A 81 -2.82 -12.01 0.60
N HIS A 82 -3.28 -12.95 1.42
CA HIS A 82 -4.50 -13.70 1.20
C HIS A 82 -5.47 -13.46 2.36
N ILE A 83 -6.57 -12.79 2.10
CA ILE A 83 -7.54 -12.40 3.10
C ILE A 83 -8.43 -13.60 3.44
N LEU A 84 -8.34 -14.08 4.68
CA LEU A 84 -9.18 -15.16 5.22
C LEU A 84 -10.58 -14.64 5.56
N ASN A 85 -10.58 -13.50 6.25
CA ASN A 85 -11.78 -12.71 6.49
C ASN A 85 -11.43 -11.23 6.49
N GLY A 86 -12.32 -10.38 5.98
CA GLY A 86 -12.08 -8.96 5.95
C GLY A 86 -13.33 -8.16 5.69
N SER A 87 -13.31 -6.92 6.17
CA SER A 87 -14.40 -5.98 5.98
C SER A 87 -13.90 -4.55 5.87
N TYR A 88 -14.67 -3.75 5.17
CA TYR A 88 -14.43 -2.34 4.97
C TYR A 88 -15.72 -1.57 5.20
N ASP A 89 -15.60 -0.30 5.64
CA ASP A 89 -16.69 0.61 5.92
C ASP A 89 -17.78 -0.01 6.83
N HIS A 90 -17.40 -0.26 8.09
CA HIS A 90 -18.32 -0.83 9.10
C HIS A 90 -18.99 -2.16 8.68
N ASN A 91 -18.26 -3.05 8.03
CA ASN A 91 -18.71 -4.35 7.50
C ASN A 91 -19.65 -4.30 6.28
N ILE A 92 -19.77 -3.17 5.60
CA ILE A 92 -20.58 -3.05 4.38
C ILE A 92 -19.93 -3.85 3.25
N VAL A 93 -18.64 -3.63 2.99
CA VAL A 93 -17.91 -4.34 1.94
C VAL A 93 -17.18 -5.55 2.51
N LYS A 94 -17.45 -6.75 1.98
CA LYS A 94 -16.78 -8.00 2.37
C LYS A 94 -15.56 -8.25 1.49
N LEU A 95 -14.45 -8.61 2.14
CA LEU A 95 -13.14 -8.76 1.48
C LEU A 95 -12.59 -10.18 1.56
N ASP A 96 -13.42 -11.16 1.97
CA ASP A 96 -13.02 -12.54 2.20
C ASP A 96 -12.54 -13.23 0.91
N GLY A 97 -11.44 -13.96 0.98
CA GLY A 97 -10.92 -14.80 -0.09
C GLY A 97 -10.21 -14.08 -1.23
N PHE A 98 -10.08 -12.75 -1.14
CA PHE A 98 -9.31 -11.99 -2.12
C PHE A 98 -7.82 -11.95 -1.79
N ASN A 99 -7.03 -11.71 -2.83
CA ASN A 99 -5.59 -11.57 -2.74
C ASN A 99 -5.18 -10.17 -3.16
N MET A 100 -4.08 -9.69 -2.59
CA MET A 100 -3.42 -8.47 -3.02
C MET A 100 -1.90 -8.62 -2.93
N ALA A 101 -1.18 -7.83 -3.69
CA ALA A 101 0.28 -7.80 -3.72
C ALA A 101 0.82 -6.38 -3.76
N LEU A 102 1.93 -6.18 -3.06
CA LEU A 102 2.78 -5.00 -3.13
C LEU A 102 4.13 -5.42 -3.70
N ILE A 103 4.61 -4.73 -4.72
CA ILE A 103 5.99 -4.80 -5.22
C ILE A 103 6.63 -3.47 -4.84
N ALA A 104 7.76 -3.48 -4.16
CA ALA A 104 8.36 -2.25 -3.69
C ALA A 104 9.89 -2.28 -3.73
N SER A 105 10.49 -1.08 -3.81
CA SER A 105 11.94 -0.85 -3.78
C SER A 105 12.24 0.41 -3.00
N TRP A 106 13.28 0.37 -2.16
CA TRP A 106 13.85 1.51 -1.45
C TRP A 106 15.35 1.55 -1.69
N PRO A 107 15.94 2.73 -1.98
CA PRO A 107 17.37 2.87 -2.24
C PRO A 107 18.24 2.69 -0.98
N GLY A 108 17.61 2.63 0.19
CA GLY A 108 18.22 2.50 1.51
C GLY A 108 17.32 1.73 2.48
N PRO A 109 17.51 1.93 3.78
CA PRO A 109 16.57 1.46 4.79
C PRO A 109 15.16 2.01 4.56
N ILE A 110 14.13 1.19 4.73
CA ILE A 110 12.73 1.57 4.46
C ILE A 110 12.33 2.88 5.17
N HIS A 111 12.77 3.05 6.43
CA HIS A 111 12.44 4.22 7.24
C HIS A 111 13.10 5.54 6.78
N GLU A 112 14.11 5.47 5.91
CA GLU A 112 14.71 6.66 5.29
C GLU A 112 13.90 7.21 4.12
N GLY A 113 12.87 6.46 3.65
CA GLY A 113 11.96 6.90 2.59
C GLY A 113 12.48 6.66 1.18
N HIS A 114 12.02 7.46 0.21
CA HIS A 114 12.36 7.39 -1.22
C HIS A 114 11.91 6.07 -1.90
N GLY A 115 10.90 5.41 -1.32
CA GLY A 115 10.36 4.15 -1.83
C GLY A 115 9.58 4.31 -3.12
N LYS A 116 9.61 3.26 -3.94
CA LYS A 116 8.79 3.09 -5.14
C LYS A 116 7.91 1.85 -4.99
N ALA A 117 6.66 1.93 -5.45
CA ALA A 117 5.73 0.81 -5.28
C ALA A 117 4.79 0.61 -6.48
N SER A 118 4.39 -0.65 -6.67
CA SER A 118 3.29 -1.07 -7.51
C SER A 118 2.34 -1.96 -6.71
N TYR A 119 1.04 -1.79 -6.92
CA TYR A 119 0.00 -2.50 -6.19
C TYR A 119 -0.87 -3.31 -7.13
N TYR A 120 -1.18 -4.55 -6.74
CA TYR A 120 -2.02 -5.45 -7.52
C TYR A 120 -3.12 -6.04 -6.65
N ILE A 121 -4.35 -5.93 -7.13
CA ILE A 121 -5.56 -6.43 -6.49
C ILE A 121 -6.14 -7.56 -7.35
N ASP A 122 -6.64 -8.59 -6.69
CA ASP A 122 -7.31 -9.73 -7.31
C ASP A 122 -8.38 -9.28 -8.31
N ASN A 123 -8.32 -9.76 -9.53
CA ASN A 123 -9.25 -9.41 -10.59
C ASN A 123 -10.66 -10.02 -10.43
N ARG A 124 -10.90 -10.83 -9.39
CA ARG A 124 -12.21 -11.36 -9.02
C ARG A 124 -13.05 -10.35 -8.22
N THR A 125 -12.46 -9.24 -7.77
CA THR A 125 -13.14 -8.19 -7.01
C THR A 125 -14.14 -7.42 -7.89
N ASP A 126 -15.29 -7.06 -7.33
CA ASP A 126 -16.15 -6.02 -7.90
C ASP A 126 -15.53 -4.62 -7.70
N GLU A 127 -16.24 -3.56 -8.06
CA GLU A 127 -15.70 -2.20 -8.02
C GLU A 127 -15.52 -1.68 -6.59
N GLU A 128 -16.50 -1.96 -5.71
CA GLU A 128 -16.46 -1.53 -4.31
C GLU A 128 -15.34 -2.26 -3.55
N GLN A 129 -15.18 -3.56 -3.78
CA GLN A 129 -14.11 -4.38 -3.21
C GLN A 129 -12.72 -3.95 -3.71
N PHE A 130 -12.61 -3.63 -4.99
CA PHE A 130 -11.38 -3.12 -5.57
C PHE A 130 -10.98 -1.78 -4.98
N GLU A 131 -11.91 -0.86 -4.85
CA GLU A 131 -11.67 0.44 -4.23
C GLU A 131 -11.28 0.29 -2.75
N ALA A 132 -12.00 -0.55 -1.99
CA ALA A 132 -11.70 -0.83 -0.60
C ALA A 132 -10.29 -1.39 -0.41
N LEU A 133 -9.92 -2.44 -1.16
CA LEU A 133 -8.59 -3.05 -1.09
C LEU A 133 -7.50 -2.09 -1.56
N SER A 134 -7.76 -1.29 -2.60
CA SER A 134 -6.85 -0.25 -3.07
C SER A 134 -6.57 0.79 -1.99
N ASN A 135 -7.62 1.27 -1.31
CA ASN A 135 -7.49 2.24 -0.22
C ASN A 135 -6.76 1.66 1.01
N ILE A 136 -6.92 0.36 1.30
CA ILE A 136 -6.19 -0.32 2.36
C ILE A 136 -4.71 -0.44 2.00
N ILE A 137 -4.38 -1.10 0.88
CA ILE A 137 -2.99 -1.45 0.55
C ILE A 137 -2.11 -0.23 0.27
N THR A 138 -2.69 0.86 -0.25
CA THR A 138 -2.00 2.14 -0.44
C THR A 138 -1.92 3.00 0.83
N GLY A 139 -2.46 2.54 1.96
CA GLY A 139 -2.47 3.28 3.22
C GLY A 139 -3.43 4.49 3.25
N ARG A 140 -4.22 4.73 2.20
CA ARG A 140 -5.19 5.86 2.11
C ARG A 140 -6.24 5.79 3.22
N SER A 141 -6.66 4.58 3.59
CA SER A 141 -7.59 4.37 4.70
C SER A 141 -6.96 4.59 6.08
N GLY A 142 -5.64 4.64 6.18
CA GLY A 142 -4.91 4.73 7.43
C GLY A 142 -4.92 3.42 8.22
N GLY A 143 -4.05 3.30 9.23
CA GLY A 143 -3.91 2.14 10.10
C GLY A 143 -3.16 0.96 9.48
N GLY A 144 -2.90 -0.05 10.32
CA GLY A 144 -2.13 -1.24 9.94
C GLY A 144 -0.72 -0.94 9.44
N PRO A 145 -0.02 -1.91 8.87
CA PRO A 145 1.30 -1.71 8.29
C PRO A 145 1.26 -0.84 7.03
N PHE A 146 0.12 -0.81 6.34
CA PHE A 146 -0.04 -0.11 5.05
C PHE A 146 0.17 1.41 5.16
N ALA A 147 -0.31 2.02 6.25
CA ALA A 147 -0.09 3.45 6.49
C ALA A 147 1.37 3.78 6.76
N LEU A 148 2.11 2.86 7.42
CA LEU A 148 3.54 3.01 7.66
C LEU A 148 4.33 2.88 6.36
N TYR A 149 4.04 1.86 5.54
CA TYR A 149 4.68 1.74 4.22
C TYR A 149 4.40 2.96 3.35
N ALA A 150 3.14 3.42 3.30
CA ALA A 150 2.77 4.61 2.51
C ALA A 150 3.56 5.86 2.93
N SER A 151 3.95 5.98 4.20
CA SER A 151 4.74 7.12 4.68
C SER A 151 6.20 7.11 4.19
N THR A 152 6.68 5.99 3.65
CA THR A 152 8.06 5.81 3.15
C THR A 152 8.12 5.68 1.63
N ILE A 153 6.97 5.62 0.95
CA ILE A 153 6.86 5.50 -0.51
C ILE A 153 6.61 6.90 -1.10
N GLU A 154 7.49 7.36 -1.96
CA GLU A 154 7.37 8.66 -2.65
C GLU A 154 6.77 8.54 -4.03
N GLU A 155 7.05 7.46 -4.74
CA GLU A 155 6.54 7.22 -6.09
C GLU A 155 5.79 5.89 -6.15
N PHE A 156 4.62 5.86 -6.76
CA PHE A 156 3.88 4.61 -6.93
C PHE A 156 3.00 4.60 -8.17
N GLN A 157 2.73 3.39 -8.65
CA GLN A 157 1.71 3.14 -9.66
C GLN A 157 0.36 2.96 -8.96
N GLU A 158 -0.71 3.56 -9.51
CA GLU A 158 -2.06 3.31 -8.99
C GLU A 158 -2.38 1.80 -9.00
N PRO A 159 -3.17 1.31 -8.04
CA PRO A 159 -3.52 -0.10 -7.96
C PRO A 159 -4.14 -0.63 -9.26
N LYS A 160 -3.69 -1.82 -9.68
CA LYS A 160 -4.13 -2.48 -10.90
C LYS A 160 -4.81 -3.82 -10.57
N ARG A 161 -5.85 -4.17 -11.32
CA ARG A 161 -6.42 -5.51 -11.27
C ARG A 161 -5.50 -6.49 -11.96
N ALA A 162 -5.22 -7.62 -11.33
CA ALA A 162 -4.48 -8.72 -11.92
C ALA A 162 -4.98 -10.07 -11.39
N SER A 163 -4.64 -11.15 -12.08
CA SER A 163 -4.77 -12.49 -11.46
C SER A 163 -3.73 -12.61 -10.36
N VAL A 164 -4.13 -12.50 -9.10
CA VAL A 164 -3.24 -12.69 -7.95
C VAL A 164 -3.53 -14.05 -7.35
N LYS A 165 -2.60 -15.00 -7.50
CA LYS A 165 -2.71 -16.35 -6.96
C LYS A 165 -1.85 -16.47 -5.73
N PHE A 166 -2.45 -16.81 -4.60
CA PHE A 166 -1.76 -17.07 -3.34
C PHE A 166 -2.00 -18.51 -2.91
N GLN A 167 -0.94 -19.23 -2.55
CA GLN A 167 -1.06 -20.56 -1.96
C GLN A 167 -0.39 -20.58 -0.59
N ALA A 168 -1.19 -20.74 0.46
CA ALA A 168 -0.74 -20.84 1.83
C ALA A 168 -0.27 -22.26 2.14
N ARG A 169 1.04 -22.44 2.39
CA ARG A 169 1.69 -23.70 2.81
C ARG A 169 2.85 -23.44 3.79
N SER A 170 2.66 -22.46 4.72
CA SER A 170 3.70 -22.03 5.65
C SER A 170 4.99 -21.69 4.87
N ILE A 171 6.14 -22.23 5.28
CA ILE A 171 7.45 -22.01 4.62
C ILE A 171 7.59 -22.58 3.19
N ARG A 172 6.49 -22.98 2.55
CA ARG A 172 6.39 -23.40 1.13
C ARG A 172 5.29 -22.64 0.40
N SER A 173 4.83 -21.54 0.97
CA SER A 173 3.84 -20.67 0.33
C SER A 173 4.40 -20.02 -0.91
N TYR A 174 3.50 -19.58 -1.79
CA TYR A 174 3.88 -18.74 -2.91
C TYR A 174 2.80 -17.73 -3.24
N ILE A 175 3.23 -16.66 -3.89
CA ILE A 175 2.35 -15.72 -4.59
C ILE A 175 2.81 -15.57 -6.04
N LYS A 176 1.85 -15.45 -6.95
CA LYS A 176 2.06 -15.14 -8.36
C LYS A 176 1.08 -14.06 -8.82
N VAL A 177 1.60 -13.01 -9.45
CA VAL A 177 0.86 -11.87 -9.97
C VAL A 177 0.92 -11.88 -11.49
N GLY A 178 -0.24 -11.87 -12.15
CA GLY A 178 -0.33 -11.90 -13.60
C GLY A 178 0.34 -13.15 -14.20
N LYS A 179 0.66 -13.06 -15.48
CA LYS A 179 1.45 -14.09 -16.15
C LYS A 179 2.94 -13.97 -15.79
N ASP A 180 3.47 -12.73 -15.88
CA ASP A 180 4.91 -12.46 -15.78
C ASP A 180 5.24 -11.20 -14.93
N ILE A 181 4.28 -10.68 -14.14
CA ILE A 181 4.44 -9.44 -13.37
C ILE A 181 5.31 -9.66 -12.13
N ALA A 182 4.96 -10.65 -11.29
CA ALA A 182 5.77 -11.00 -10.13
C ALA A 182 5.50 -12.44 -9.65
N GLU A 183 6.52 -13.03 -9.07
CA GLU A 183 6.44 -14.32 -8.37
C GLU A 183 7.36 -14.32 -7.15
N ALA A 184 6.84 -14.80 -6.02
CA ALA A 184 7.63 -15.08 -4.82
C ALA A 184 7.28 -16.50 -4.32
N TRP A 185 8.28 -17.38 -4.27
CA TRP A 185 8.15 -18.78 -3.89
C TRP A 185 9.04 -19.08 -2.71
N LEU A 186 8.44 -19.43 -1.58
CA LEU A 186 9.17 -19.86 -0.38
C LEU A 186 9.64 -21.31 -0.49
N GLU A 187 10.80 -21.58 0.07
CA GLU A 187 11.28 -22.91 0.36
C GLU A 187 11.88 -22.99 1.77
N PRO A 188 11.92 -24.17 2.38
CA PRO A 188 12.50 -24.34 3.70
C PRO A 188 13.99 -24.03 3.72
N ILE A 189 14.44 -23.25 4.69
CA ILE A 189 15.87 -23.17 5.05
C ILE A 189 16.33 -24.58 5.43
N ARG A 190 17.53 -24.98 4.99
CA ARG A 190 18.11 -26.28 5.27
C ARG A 190 19.46 -26.16 5.97
N ASN A 191 19.70 -27.06 6.90
CA ASN A 191 21.02 -27.21 7.47
C ASN A 191 22.01 -27.66 6.37
N PRO A 192 23.13 -26.94 6.14
CA PRO A 192 24.02 -27.18 5.01
C PRO A 192 24.79 -28.51 5.12
N VAL A 193 24.92 -29.06 6.35
CA VAL A 193 25.65 -30.31 6.59
C VAL A 193 24.73 -31.54 6.46
N THR A 194 23.52 -31.45 7.05
CA THR A 194 22.61 -32.60 7.14
C THR A 194 21.51 -32.62 6.07
N GLY A 195 21.30 -31.51 5.35
CA GLY A 195 20.19 -31.31 4.41
C GLY A 195 18.81 -31.23 5.06
N LYS A 196 18.71 -31.41 6.39
CA LYS A 196 17.44 -31.39 7.11
C LYS A 196 16.85 -30.00 7.14
N VAL A 197 15.52 -29.93 7.14
CA VAL A 197 14.80 -28.62 7.31
C VAL A 197 15.18 -28.00 8.64
N HIS A 198 15.63 -26.75 8.58
CA HIS A 198 15.90 -25.91 9.75
C HIS A 198 14.74 -24.93 9.94
N ARG A 199 13.92 -25.19 10.96
CA ARG A 199 12.80 -24.32 11.30
C ARG A 199 13.30 -23.17 12.16
N ALA A 200 13.19 -21.95 11.64
CA ALA A 200 13.47 -20.72 12.39
C ALA A 200 12.21 -19.88 12.45
N ILE A 201 12.00 -19.21 13.56
CA ILE A 201 10.85 -18.34 13.82
C ILE A 201 11.38 -17.04 14.43
N ILE A 202 10.90 -15.93 13.95
CA ILE A 202 11.11 -14.63 14.58
C ILE A 202 9.82 -14.23 15.29
N GLU A 203 9.94 -13.85 16.55
CA GLU A 203 8.85 -13.26 17.36
C GLU A 203 9.22 -11.83 17.72
N ILE A 204 8.35 -10.89 17.37
CA ILE A 204 8.45 -9.47 17.68
C ILE A 204 7.11 -9.08 18.32
N PRO A 205 6.98 -9.10 19.64
CA PRO A 205 5.67 -8.94 20.33
C PRO A 205 4.91 -7.67 19.94
N GLU A 206 5.63 -6.59 19.61
CA GLU A 206 5.06 -5.30 19.19
C GLU A 206 5.39 -4.98 17.73
N GLY A 207 5.61 -6.01 16.91
CA GLY A 207 5.88 -5.84 15.48
C GLY A 207 4.68 -5.21 14.75
N PHE A 208 4.92 -4.14 14.02
CA PHE A 208 3.86 -3.41 13.33
C PHE A 208 3.26 -4.20 12.16
N GLU A 209 4.03 -5.08 11.58
CA GLU A 209 3.66 -5.90 10.44
C GLU A 209 3.20 -7.30 10.87
N SER A 210 4.00 -7.96 11.70
CA SER A 210 3.74 -9.31 12.20
C SER A 210 4.37 -9.52 13.57
N ASN A 211 3.64 -10.18 14.46
CA ASN A 211 4.18 -10.52 15.78
C ASN A 211 4.97 -11.83 15.76
N ARG A 212 4.73 -12.69 14.78
CA ARG A 212 5.38 -13.99 14.63
C ARG A 212 5.46 -14.38 13.17
N MET A 213 6.65 -14.77 12.73
CA MET A 213 6.94 -15.10 11.33
C MET A 213 7.75 -16.41 11.25
N ASP A 214 7.24 -17.39 10.52
CA ASP A 214 8.01 -18.57 10.10
C ASP A 214 9.01 -18.14 9.02
N GLN A 215 10.29 -18.37 9.24
CA GLN A 215 11.37 -17.98 8.34
C GLN A 215 11.57 -18.99 7.23
N ALA A 216 11.82 -18.50 6.04
CA ALA A 216 12.04 -19.30 4.84
C ALA A 216 13.16 -18.70 3.98
N SER A 217 13.61 -19.47 3.01
CA SER A 217 14.45 -19.01 1.90
C SER A 217 13.57 -18.74 0.69
N MET A 218 13.99 -17.84 -0.16
CA MET A 218 13.36 -17.63 -1.46
C MET A 218 13.90 -18.60 -2.48
N LYS A 219 13.07 -19.54 -2.93
CA LYS A 219 13.36 -20.35 -4.11
C LYS A 219 13.37 -19.51 -5.38
N LYS A 220 12.52 -18.47 -5.43
CA LYS A 220 12.36 -17.53 -6.55
C LYS A 220 11.69 -16.28 -6.05
N LEU A 221 12.31 -15.13 -6.29
CA LEU A 221 11.73 -13.81 -6.14
C LEU A 221 11.97 -13.04 -7.43
N VAL A 222 10.91 -12.69 -8.14
CA VAL A 222 10.98 -11.97 -9.42
C VAL A 222 9.88 -10.93 -9.46
N ALA A 223 10.21 -9.75 -9.87
CA ALA A 223 9.27 -8.73 -10.32
C ALA A 223 9.76 -8.16 -11.64
N ASP A 224 8.85 -7.93 -12.58
CA ASP A 224 9.08 -7.22 -13.83
C ASP A 224 7.73 -6.67 -14.33
N ASP A 225 7.34 -5.51 -13.83
CA ASP A 225 6.05 -4.89 -14.12
C ASP A 225 6.14 -3.66 -15.03
N GLY A 226 7.33 -3.43 -15.60
CA GLY A 226 7.64 -2.27 -16.44
C GLY A 226 7.98 -0.99 -15.63
N TYR A 227 7.82 -1.02 -14.31
CA TYR A 227 8.19 0.05 -13.39
C TYR A 227 9.26 -0.38 -12.40
N LEU A 228 9.10 -1.59 -11.83
CA LEU A 228 10.09 -2.23 -10.96
C LEU A 228 10.54 -3.55 -11.60
N SER A 229 11.86 -3.81 -11.61
CA SER A 229 12.42 -5.04 -12.17
C SER A 229 13.58 -5.53 -11.31
N PHE A 230 13.43 -6.73 -10.73
CA PHE A 230 14.46 -7.41 -9.96
C PHE A 230 14.26 -8.94 -9.93
N ARG A 231 15.35 -9.65 -9.62
CA ARG A 231 15.34 -11.12 -9.50
C ARG A 231 16.33 -11.59 -8.44
N TYR A 232 15.83 -12.42 -7.51
CA TYR A 232 16.62 -12.99 -6.43
C TYR A 232 16.25 -14.45 -6.20
N GLU A 233 17.19 -15.19 -5.60
CA GLU A 233 17.02 -16.55 -5.05
C GLU A 233 17.92 -16.71 -3.84
N GLY A 234 17.60 -17.63 -2.93
CA GLY A 234 18.36 -17.86 -1.71
C GLY A 234 18.25 -16.74 -0.66
N THR A 235 17.47 -15.70 -0.91
CA THR A 235 17.29 -14.53 -0.05
C THR A 235 16.21 -14.72 1.00
N TYR A 236 15.88 -13.67 1.74
CA TYR A 236 14.86 -13.68 2.79
C TYR A 236 13.46 -13.91 2.27
N GLY A 237 12.74 -14.76 2.98
CA GLY A 237 11.29 -14.89 2.89
C GLY A 237 10.69 -15.31 4.22
N SER A 238 9.46 -14.91 4.46
CA SER A 238 8.71 -15.31 5.64
C SER A 238 7.24 -15.58 5.35
N PHE A 239 6.60 -16.28 6.27
CA PHE A 239 5.16 -16.53 6.26
C PHE A 239 4.59 -16.29 7.65
N SER A 240 3.48 -15.55 7.69
CA SER A 240 2.77 -15.25 8.92
C SER A 240 1.25 -15.20 8.71
N GLN A 241 0.52 -15.12 9.80
CA GLN A 241 -0.92 -14.91 9.83
C GLN A 241 -1.19 -13.76 10.78
N ASN A 242 -1.85 -12.73 10.29
CA ASN A 242 -2.00 -11.47 10.99
C ASN A 242 -3.42 -10.95 10.94
N THR A 243 -3.76 -10.09 11.88
CA THR A 243 -4.97 -9.27 11.87
C THR A 243 -4.56 -7.80 11.91
N TRP A 244 -4.94 -7.06 10.89
CA TRP A 244 -4.71 -5.62 10.81
C TRP A 244 -6.01 -4.87 10.71
N LYS A 245 -6.04 -3.65 11.24
CA LYS A 245 -7.21 -2.78 11.25
C LYS A 245 -6.85 -1.32 11.08
N GLY A 246 -7.77 -0.57 10.57
CA GLY A 246 -7.70 0.89 10.41
C GLY A 246 -8.86 1.60 11.10
N PRO A 247 -8.75 2.93 11.18
CA PRO A 247 -9.32 3.83 12.17
C PRO A 247 -10.79 3.69 12.42
#